data_0bcf3f06db70c9ef576d57d412323387
#
_entry.id   0bcf3f06db70c9ef576d57d412323387
#
_cell.length_a   1.000
_cell.length_b   1.000
_cell.length_c   1.000
_cell.angle_alpha   90.00
_cell.angle_beta   90.00
_cell.angle_gamma   90.00
#
_symmetry.space_group_name_H-M   'P 1'
#
loop_
_entity.id
_entity.type
_entity.pdbx_description
1 polymer ?
#
loop_
_entity_poly.entity_id
_entity_poly.type
_entity_poly.pdbx_seq_one_letter_code
_entity_poly.pdbx_strand_id
1 'polypeptide(L)'
;KEDAHDYRYFPDPDLLPLEVSDDFIENLKSEIPELPDEKKKRFIEKFKLSPYEANILVSDIETSNYFENVIKKSDVKLATNWIIGELFAALNEKNLEITESPISAGNLSKLINLIKDGTISGKIAKTVFEQMMEGDKDPKKIVEEKGLKQESCLLYTSDAADETVR
;
A
#
# COMPACT_ATOMS: atom_id res chain seq x y z
N LYS A 1 31.95 -39.96 1.19
CA LYS A 1 31.21 -38.79 1.65
C LYS A 1 32.22 -37.84 2.28
N GLU A 2 32.57 -36.83 1.54
CA GLU A 2 33.63 -35.92 1.87
C GLU A 2 33.15 -34.97 2.95
N ASP A 3 33.86 -34.92 4.06
CA ASP A 3 33.64 -33.93 5.10
C ASP A 3 34.11 -32.57 4.63
N ALA A 4 33.46 -31.49 5.09
CA ALA A 4 33.73 -30.10 4.71
C ALA A 4 35.21 -29.68 4.93
N HIS A 5 35.95 -30.45 5.72
CA HIS A 5 37.38 -30.27 5.98
C HIS A 5 38.27 -30.67 4.81
N ASP A 6 37.77 -31.36 3.80
CA ASP A 6 38.56 -31.84 2.66
C ASP A 6 38.67 -30.76 1.54
N TYR A 7 37.92 -29.68 1.63
CA TYR A 7 38.08 -28.52 0.76
C TYR A 7 39.26 -27.66 1.24
N ARG A 8 40.41 -27.85 0.62
CA ARG A 8 41.55 -26.98 0.85
C ARG A 8 41.38 -25.73 0.03
N TYR A 9 40.96 -24.65 0.66
CA TYR A 9 40.94 -23.33 0.05
C TYR A 9 42.37 -22.78 -0.01
N PHE A 10 42.99 -22.88 -1.16
CA PHE A 10 44.24 -22.20 -1.42
C PHE A 10 43.95 -20.84 -2.06
N PRO A 11 44.65 -19.78 -1.63
CA PRO A 11 44.63 -18.53 -2.40
C PRO A 11 45.08 -18.84 -3.82
N ASP A 12 44.26 -18.44 -4.79
CA ASP A 12 44.65 -18.56 -6.19
C ASP A 12 45.81 -17.59 -6.44
N PRO A 13 46.96 -18.06 -6.97
CA PRO A 13 48.12 -17.19 -7.17
C PRO A 13 47.87 -16.06 -8.16
N ASP A 14 46.84 -16.19 -9.01
CA ASP A 14 46.48 -15.18 -9.99
C ASP A 14 45.44 -14.14 -9.44
N LEU A 15 44.91 -14.36 -8.23
CA LEU A 15 44.01 -13.44 -7.57
C LEU A 15 44.69 -12.69 -6.44
N LEU A 16 44.74 -11.37 -6.55
CA LEU A 16 45.19 -10.51 -5.46
C LEU A 16 44.23 -10.56 -4.29
N PRO A 17 44.75 -10.50 -3.03
CA PRO A 17 43.88 -10.37 -1.87
C PRO A 17 42.98 -9.16 -1.99
N LEU A 18 41.69 -9.35 -1.80
CA LEU A 18 40.73 -8.25 -1.71
C LEU A 18 40.76 -7.68 -0.29
N GLU A 19 41.29 -6.49 -0.13
CA GLU A 19 41.25 -5.75 1.13
C GLU A 19 39.99 -4.90 1.18
N VAL A 20 39.08 -5.25 2.09
CA VAL A 20 37.84 -4.49 2.33
C VAL A 20 38.05 -3.69 3.60
N SER A 21 38.04 -2.35 3.49
CA SER A 21 38.15 -1.48 4.65
C SER A 21 36.87 -1.47 5.48
N ASP A 22 37.00 -1.25 6.81
CA ASP A 22 35.85 -1.14 7.70
C ASP A 22 34.94 0.02 7.29
N ASP A 23 35.48 1.14 6.81
CA ASP A 23 34.71 2.27 6.29
C ASP A 23 33.86 1.88 5.08
N PHE A 24 34.35 1.02 4.21
CA PHE A 24 33.59 0.51 3.06
C PHE A 24 32.42 -0.36 3.54
N ILE A 25 32.66 -1.22 4.52
CA ILE A 25 31.61 -2.06 5.13
C ILE A 25 30.52 -1.20 5.81
N GLU A 26 30.91 -0.15 6.54
CA GLU A 26 29.97 0.74 7.20
C GLU A 26 29.15 1.55 6.19
N ASN A 27 29.76 2.04 5.12
CA ASN A 27 29.05 2.70 4.04
C ASN A 27 28.03 1.77 3.39
N LEU A 28 28.41 0.54 3.05
CA LEU A 28 27.48 -0.45 2.50
C LEU A 28 26.34 -0.77 3.45
N LYS A 29 26.61 -0.91 4.75
CA LYS A 29 25.54 -1.14 5.75
C LYS A 29 24.53 0.00 5.80
N SER A 30 24.98 1.23 5.58
CA SER A 30 24.08 2.40 5.56
C SER A 30 23.24 2.48 4.27
N GLU A 31 23.72 1.90 3.19
CA GLU A 31 23.05 1.87 1.88
C GLU A 31 22.10 0.67 1.72
N ILE A 32 22.25 -0.36 2.56
CA ILE A 32 21.36 -1.53 2.51
C ILE A 32 19.92 -1.11 2.85
N PRO A 33 18.95 -1.32 1.96
CA PRO A 33 17.57 -1.05 2.27
C PRO A 33 17.06 -1.99 3.37
N GLU A 34 16.04 -1.58 4.08
CA GLU A 34 15.39 -2.39 5.11
C GLU A 34 15.00 -3.78 4.56
N LEU A 35 15.43 -4.83 5.26
CA LEU A 35 15.16 -6.20 4.83
C LEU A 35 13.65 -6.52 4.93
N PRO A 36 13.12 -7.41 4.06
CA PRO A 36 11.71 -7.77 4.06
C PRO A 36 11.19 -8.24 5.41
N ASP A 37 11.96 -9.02 6.16
CA ASP A 37 11.58 -9.52 7.48
C ASP A 37 11.48 -8.42 8.53
N GLU A 38 12.39 -7.44 8.48
CA GLU A 38 12.36 -6.27 9.37
C GLU A 38 11.20 -5.36 9.01
N LYS A 39 10.98 -5.11 7.74
CA LYS A 39 9.85 -4.34 7.21
C LYS A 39 8.51 -4.98 7.60
N LYS A 40 8.41 -6.31 7.50
CA LYS A 40 7.24 -7.07 7.93
C LYS A 40 6.96 -6.89 9.43
N LYS A 41 7.98 -7.04 10.28
CA LYS A 41 7.85 -6.79 11.71
C LYS A 41 7.39 -5.36 11.99
N ARG A 42 8.00 -4.38 11.34
CA ARG A 42 7.63 -2.97 11.45
C ARG A 42 6.18 -2.72 11.04
N PHE A 43 5.69 -3.35 9.97
CA PHE A 43 4.30 -3.22 9.51
C PHE A 43 3.31 -3.80 10.54
N ILE A 44 3.63 -4.94 11.15
CA ILE A 44 2.81 -5.54 12.19
C ILE A 44 2.81 -4.69 13.46
N GLU A 45 3.97 -4.26 13.92
CA GLU A 45 4.12 -3.55 15.20
C GLU A 45 3.63 -2.10 15.12
N LYS A 46 4.06 -1.37 14.10
CA LYS A 46 3.80 0.06 13.93
C LYS A 46 2.40 0.34 13.37
N PHE A 47 2.00 -0.43 12.37
CA PHE A 47 0.74 -0.19 11.65
C PHE A 47 -0.39 -1.12 12.10
N LYS A 48 -0.12 -2.07 13.02
CA LYS A 48 -1.09 -3.02 13.55
C LYS A 48 -1.77 -3.88 12.48
N LEU A 49 -1.00 -4.19 11.42
CA LEU A 49 -1.46 -5.08 10.36
C LEU A 49 -1.42 -6.53 10.82
N SER A 50 -2.29 -7.35 10.24
CA SER A 50 -2.20 -8.80 10.44
C SER A 50 -0.93 -9.35 9.77
N PRO A 51 -0.40 -10.49 10.23
CA PRO A 51 0.76 -11.13 9.59
C PRO A 51 0.53 -11.46 8.10
N TYR A 52 -0.71 -11.74 7.73
CA TYR A 52 -1.11 -12.00 6.35
C TYR A 52 -1.02 -10.74 5.48
N GLU A 53 -1.63 -9.65 5.93
CA GLU A 53 -1.58 -8.35 5.23
C GLU A 53 -0.15 -7.84 5.08
N ALA A 54 0.64 -7.91 6.16
CA ALA A 54 2.03 -7.52 6.15
C ALA A 54 2.85 -8.34 5.15
N ASN A 55 2.60 -9.66 5.05
CA ASN A 55 3.29 -10.54 4.12
C ASN A 55 2.99 -10.17 2.65
N ILE A 56 1.74 -9.88 2.33
CA ILE A 56 1.34 -9.45 0.98
C ILE A 56 1.97 -8.11 0.61
N LEU A 57 1.95 -7.14 1.54
CA LEU A 57 2.48 -5.80 1.27
C LEU A 57 4.01 -5.73 1.21
N VAL A 58 4.71 -6.74 1.72
CA VAL A 58 6.18 -6.83 1.72
C VAL A 58 6.69 -7.80 0.66
N SER A 59 5.79 -8.50 -0.07
CA SER A 59 6.20 -9.44 -1.13
C SER A 59 7.09 -8.80 -2.18
N ASP A 60 6.84 -7.54 -2.50
CA ASP A 60 7.61 -6.72 -3.42
C ASP A 60 8.04 -5.40 -2.79
N ILE A 61 9.24 -4.94 -3.15
CA ILE A 61 9.77 -3.64 -2.72
C ILE A 61 8.85 -2.52 -3.21
N GLU A 62 8.40 -2.58 -4.46
CA GLU A 62 7.56 -1.58 -5.09
C GLU A 62 6.19 -1.49 -4.43
N THR A 63 5.58 -2.64 -4.12
CA THR A 63 4.32 -2.72 -3.38
C THR A 63 4.44 -2.08 -2.00
N SER A 64 5.52 -2.37 -1.29
CA SER A 64 5.74 -1.80 0.03
C SER A 64 5.98 -0.29 -0.01
N ASN A 65 6.72 0.20 -1.00
CA ASN A 65 6.96 1.63 -1.20
C ASN A 65 5.66 2.37 -1.57
N TYR A 66 4.86 1.79 -2.45
CA TYR A 66 3.56 2.33 -2.81
C TYR A 66 2.65 2.44 -1.58
N PHE A 67 2.53 1.37 -0.79
CA PHE A 67 1.76 1.35 0.45
C PHE A 67 2.24 2.43 1.43
N GLU A 68 3.54 2.52 1.68
CA GLU A 68 4.10 3.54 2.57
C GLU A 68 3.78 4.96 2.10
N ASN A 69 3.81 5.22 0.80
CA ASN A 69 3.45 6.52 0.25
C ASN A 69 1.96 6.85 0.42
N VAL A 70 1.08 5.86 0.30
CA VAL A 70 -0.35 6.02 0.54
C VAL A 70 -0.63 6.36 2.00
N ILE A 71 -0.06 5.60 2.94
CA ILE A 71 -0.34 5.77 4.38
C ILE A 71 0.26 7.04 4.99
N LYS A 72 1.24 7.69 4.34
CA LYS A 72 1.76 8.99 4.79
C LYS A 72 0.67 10.05 4.94
N LYS A 73 -0.41 9.94 4.17
CA LYS A 73 -1.48 10.95 4.08
C LYS A 73 -2.88 10.38 4.27
N SER A 74 -3.01 9.10 4.59
CA SER A 74 -4.30 8.42 4.72
C SER A 74 -4.33 7.43 5.88
N ASP A 75 -5.53 6.91 6.17
CA ASP A 75 -5.74 5.91 7.22
C ASP A 75 -5.15 4.56 6.82
N VAL A 76 -4.36 3.96 7.70
CA VAL A 76 -3.65 2.71 7.44
C VAL A 76 -4.59 1.56 7.14
N LYS A 77 -5.64 1.38 7.94
CA LYS A 77 -6.55 0.24 7.81
C LYS A 77 -7.36 0.30 6.52
N LEU A 78 -7.87 1.49 6.20
CA LEU A 78 -8.58 1.72 4.94
C LEU A 78 -7.63 1.54 3.75
N ALA A 79 -6.41 2.08 3.83
CA ALA A 79 -5.40 1.92 2.78
C ALA A 79 -5.06 0.46 2.51
N THR A 80 -4.85 -0.34 3.57
CA THR A 80 -4.58 -1.77 3.46
C THR A 80 -5.71 -2.49 2.73
N ASN A 81 -6.95 -2.27 3.16
CA ASN A 81 -8.12 -2.91 2.55
C ASN A 81 -8.27 -2.53 1.07
N TRP A 82 -8.06 -1.27 0.72
CA TRP A 82 -8.18 -0.79 -0.66
C TRP A 82 -7.06 -1.28 -1.57
N ILE A 83 -5.84 -1.37 -1.06
CA ILE A 83 -4.71 -1.87 -1.84
C ILE A 83 -4.84 -3.38 -2.06
N ILE A 84 -5.06 -4.16 -1.00
CA ILE A 84 -5.13 -5.62 -1.11
C ILE A 84 -6.41 -6.07 -1.81
N GLY A 85 -7.54 -5.44 -1.52
CA GLY A 85 -8.84 -5.83 -2.08
C GLY A 85 -9.08 -5.29 -3.48
N GLU A 86 -9.09 -3.96 -3.64
CA GLU A 86 -9.55 -3.33 -4.87
C GLU A 86 -8.42 -3.10 -5.87
N LEU A 87 -7.28 -2.56 -5.43
CA LEU A 87 -6.18 -2.22 -6.34
C LEU A 87 -5.55 -3.48 -6.94
N PHE A 88 -5.21 -4.47 -6.12
CA PHE A 88 -4.63 -5.72 -6.63
C PHE A 88 -5.60 -6.49 -7.51
N ALA A 89 -6.90 -6.50 -7.19
CA ALA A 89 -7.90 -7.12 -8.05
C ALA A 89 -7.93 -6.46 -9.44
N ALA A 90 -7.96 -5.13 -9.48
CA ALA A 90 -7.98 -4.37 -10.73
C ALA A 90 -6.67 -4.50 -11.54
N LEU A 91 -5.51 -4.55 -10.87
CA LEU A 91 -4.22 -4.77 -11.53
C LEU A 91 -4.13 -6.19 -12.12
N ASN A 92 -4.55 -7.20 -11.35
CA ASN A 92 -4.57 -8.59 -11.82
C ASN A 92 -5.51 -8.79 -13.01
N GLU A 93 -6.67 -8.16 -13.02
CA GLU A 93 -7.61 -8.21 -14.16
C GLU A 93 -7.00 -7.64 -15.43
N LYS A 94 -6.19 -6.60 -15.31
CA LYS A 94 -5.48 -5.95 -16.41
C LYS A 94 -4.09 -6.55 -16.70
N ASN A 95 -3.64 -7.53 -15.92
CA ASN A 95 -2.29 -8.11 -15.96
C ASN A 95 -1.19 -7.03 -15.87
N LEU A 96 -1.37 -6.08 -14.96
CA LEU A 96 -0.42 -4.98 -14.70
C LEU A 96 0.28 -5.21 -13.37
N GLU A 97 1.54 -4.76 -13.28
CA GLU A 97 2.27 -4.68 -12.02
C GLU A 97 1.94 -3.38 -11.27
N ILE A 98 2.29 -3.31 -9.99
CA ILE A 98 2.06 -2.13 -9.16
C ILE A 98 2.78 -0.88 -9.68
N THR A 99 3.93 -1.07 -10.33
CA THR A 99 4.73 -0.02 -10.98
C THR A 99 4.03 0.59 -12.18
N GLU A 100 3.19 -0.20 -12.85
CA GLU A 100 2.41 0.20 -14.02
C GLU A 100 1.00 0.68 -13.63
N SER A 101 0.73 0.78 -12.32
CA SER A 101 -0.57 1.21 -11.82
C SER A 101 -0.95 2.58 -12.39
N PRO A 102 -2.12 2.68 -13.05
CA PRO A 102 -2.62 3.97 -13.53
C PRO A 102 -2.98 4.93 -12.38
N ILE A 103 -3.08 4.45 -11.15
CA ILE A 103 -3.44 5.25 -9.98
C ILE A 103 -2.18 5.54 -9.17
N SER A 104 -1.83 6.81 -9.04
CA SER A 104 -0.74 7.24 -8.17
C SER A 104 -1.09 7.06 -6.68
N ALA A 105 -0.08 6.79 -5.83
CA ALA A 105 -0.26 6.68 -4.38
C ALA A 105 -0.91 7.95 -3.78
N GLY A 106 -0.61 9.12 -4.35
CA GLY A 106 -1.21 10.39 -3.94
C GLY A 106 -2.71 10.45 -4.21
N ASN A 107 -3.17 10.00 -5.37
CA ASN A 107 -4.59 10.02 -5.72
C ASN A 107 -5.37 8.94 -4.97
N LEU A 108 -4.78 7.75 -4.75
CA LEU A 108 -5.38 6.74 -3.89
C LEU A 108 -5.54 7.26 -2.45
N SER A 109 -4.55 7.94 -1.89
CA SER A 109 -4.66 8.52 -0.55
C SER A 109 -5.76 9.57 -0.44
N LYS A 110 -5.98 10.39 -1.48
CA LYS A 110 -7.10 11.35 -1.52
C LYS A 110 -8.44 10.64 -1.54
N LEU A 111 -8.59 9.58 -2.33
CA LEU A 111 -9.82 8.76 -2.36
C LEU A 111 -10.13 8.19 -0.98
N ILE A 112 -9.14 7.61 -0.31
CA ILE A 112 -9.27 7.05 1.04
C ILE A 112 -9.71 8.13 2.05
N ASN A 113 -9.15 9.33 1.94
CA ASN A 113 -9.55 10.43 2.82
C ASN A 113 -11.00 10.88 2.57
N LEU A 114 -11.47 10.91 1.32
CA LEU A 114 -12.88 11.20 1.02
C LEU A 114 -13.84 10.16 1.63
N ILE A 115 -13.43 8.90 1.70
CA ILE A 115 -14.18 7.84 2.38
C ILE A 115 -14.16 8.05 3.89
N LYS A 116 -12.98 8.32 4.46
CA LYS A 116 -12.80 8.56 5.90
C LYS A 116 -13.60 9.74 6.40
N ASP A 117 -13.63 10.82 5.63
CA ASP A 117 -14.37 12.04 5.93
C ASP A 117 -15.88 11.90 5.71
N GLY A 118 -16.35 10.75 5.20
CA GLY A 118 -17.76 10.50 4.93
C GLY A 118 -18.33 11.29 3.74
N THR A 119 -17.45 11.94 2.95
CA THR A 119 -17.86 12.70 1.74
C THR A 119 -18.46 11.78 0.68
N ILE A 120 -17.95 10.56 0.58
CA ILE A 120 -18.41 9.51 -0.33
C ILE A 120 -18.59 8.19 0.40
N SER A 121 -19.62 7.42 -0.01
CA SER A 121 -19.80 6.06 0.49
C SER A 121 -18.83 5.08 -0.17
N GLY A 122 -18.62 3.91 0.43
CA GLY A 122 -17.78 2.86 -0.14
C GLY A 122 -18.22 2.44 -1.55
N LYS A 123 -19.53 2.45 -1.84
CA LYS A 123 -20.06 2.15 -3.17
C LYS A 123 -19.67 3.22 -4.20
N ILE A 124 -19.80 4.48 -3.82
CA ILE A 124 -19.40 5.62 -4.67
C ILE A 124 -17.89 5.59 -4.90
N ALA A 125 -17.11 5.27 -3.85
CA ALA A 125 -15.66 5.18 -3.94
C ALA A 125 -15.20 4.13 -4.95
N LYS A 126 -15.88 2.99 -5.08
CA LYS A 126 -15.58 1.98 -6.11
C LYS A 126 -15.80 2.52 -7.52
N THR A 127 -16.90 3.22 -7.76
CA THR A 127 -17.17 3.86 -9.06
C THR A 127 -16.13 4.93 -9.40
N VAL A 128 -15.68 5.71 -8.41
CA VAL A 128 -14.62 6.70 -8.60
C VAL A 128 -13.29 6.00 -8.88
N PHE A 129 -12.99 4.92 -8.16
CA PHE A 129 -11.78 4.11 -8.37
C PHE A 129 -11.70 3.51 -9.78
N GLU A 130 -12.81 2.93 -10.28
CA GLU A 130 -12.88 2.40 -11.65
C GLU A 130 -12.52 3.47 -12.69
N GLN A 131 -12.99 4.70 -12.50
CA GLN A 131 -12.66 5.81 -13.40
C GLN A 131 -11.23 6.29 -13.27
N MET A 132 -10.65 6.20 -12.07
CA MET A 132 -9.23 6.46 -11.86
C MET A 132 -8.36 5.40 -12.54
N MET A 133 -8.85 4.16 -12.69
CA MET A 133 -8.18 3.09 -13.42
C MET A 133 -8.17 3.28 -14.95
N GLU A 134 -8.99 4.18 -15.49
CA GLU A 134 -8.96 4.60 -16.90
C GLU A 134 -7.92 5.71 -17.17
N GLY A 135 -7.43 6.37 -16.10
CA GLY A 135 -6.42 7.43 -16.16
C GLY A 135 -6.25 8.08 -14.79
N ASP A 136 -5.06 8.57 -14.47
CA ASP A 136 -4.73 9.16 -13.15
C ASP A 136 -5.45 10.50 -12.92
N LYS A 137 -6.78 10.44 -12.79
CA LYS A 137 -7.63 11.59 -12.50
C LYS A 137 -7.71 11.85 -11.00
N ASP A 138 -7.81 13.11 -10.62
CA ASP A 138 -8.00 13.49 -9.22
C ASP A 138 -9.40 13.04 -8.74
N PRO A 139 -9.51 12.22 -7.68
CA PRO A 139 -10.79 11.71 -7.20
C PRO A 139 -11.76 12.82 -6.78
N LYS A 140 -11.25 13.96 -6.30
CA LYS A 140 -12.11 15.10 -5.95
C LYS A 140 -12.83 15.67 -7.15
N LYS A 141 -12.12 15.80 -8.29
CA LYS A 141 -12.72 16.28 -9.53
C LYS A 141 -13.81 15.33 -10.03
N ILE A 142 -13.57 14.04 -9.99
CA ILE A 142 -14.56 13.02 -10.40
C ILE A 142 -15.82 13.12 -9.54
N VAL A 143 -15.66 13.28 -8.22
CA VAL A 143 -16.79 13.41 -7.29
C VAL A 143 -17.59 14.70 -7.54
N GLU A 144 -16.91 15.80 -7.84
CA GLU A 144 -17.55 17.10 -8.15
C GLU A 144 -18.25 17.09 -9.51
N GLU A 145 -17.61 16.58 -10.56
CA GLU A 145 -18.17 16.52 -11.91
C GLU A 145 -19.45 15.66 -11.99
N LYS A 146 -19.51 14.60 -11.19
CA LYS A 146 -20.63 13.66 -11.19
C LYS A 146 -21.63 13.91 -10.06
N GLY A 147 -21.41 14.92 -9.22
CA GLY A 147 -22.30 15.22 -8.09
C GLY A 147 -22.44 14.07 -7.10
N LEU A 148 -21.40 13.23 -6.93
CA LEU A 148 -21.42 12.00 -6.13
C LEU A 148 -21.18 12.26 -4.64
N LYS A 149 -21.38 13.46 -4.14
CA LYS A 149 -21.31 13.76 -2.71
C LYS A 149 -22.48 13.05 -2.02
N GLN A 150 -22.18 12.34 -0.94
CA GLN A 150 -23.20 11.76 -0.09
C GLN A 150 -23.89 12.90 0.68
N GLU A 151 -25.12 13.25 0.30
CA GLU A 151 -25.96 14.08 1.15
C GLU A 151 -26.33 13.24 2.37
N SER A 152 -25.85 13.66 3.53
CA SER A 152 -26.26 13.10 4.81
C SER A 152 -27.73 13.47 5.02
N CYS A 153 -28.65 12.60 4.59
CA CYS A 153 -30.08 12.77 4.78
C CYS A 153 -30.43 12.51 6.25
N LEU A 154 -30.15 13.47 7.11
CA LEU A 154 -30.61 13.51 8.51
C LEU A 154 -32.09 13.89 8.62
N LEU A 155 -32.76 14.14 7.51
CA LEU A 155 -34.14 14.62 7.48
C LEU A 155 -35.20 13.52 7.56
N TYR A 156 -34.84 12.23 7.52
CA TYR A 156 -35.85 11.14 7.49
C TYR A 156 -36.14 10.49 8.84
N THR A 157 -35.51 10.92 9.93
CA THR A 157 -35.74 10.32 11.26
C THR A 157 -36.65 11.15 12.21
N SER A 158 -37.04 12.36 11.81
CA SER A 158 -37.88 13.19 12.68
C SER A 158 -39.40 13.09 12.40
N ASP A 159 -39.80 12.48 11.28
CA ASP A 159 -41.19 12.44 10.85
C ASP A 159 -41.94 11.14 11.18
N ALA A 160 -41.24 10.16 11.77
CA ALA A 160 -41.87 8.87 12.14
C ALA A 160 -42.35 8.80 13.61
N ALA A 161 -42.20 9.86 14.38
CA ALA A 161 -42.53 9.86 15.80
C ALA A 161 -43.86 10.57 16.16
N ASP A 162 -44.60 11.11 15.18
CA ASP A 162 -45.79 11.93 15.47
C ASP A 162 -47.14 11.31 15.03
N GLU A 163 -47.19 10.03 14.69
CA GLU A 163 -48.42 9.34 14.31
C GLU A 163 -48.88 8.24 15.28
N THR A 164 -48.66 8.39 16.58
CA THR A 164 -49.31 7.50 17.57
C THR A 164 -49.85 8.24 18.76
N VAL A 165 -50.77 9.21 18.52
CA VAL A 165 -51.78 9.64 19.52
C VAL A 165 -53.06 10.01 18.80
N ARG A 166 -53.92 9.01 18.57
CA ARG A 166 -55.39 9.13 18.64
C ARG A 166 -56.01 7.75 18.71
#